data_5cd55dfa5831fcc938f9fd91b4cb902e
#
_entry.id   5cd55dfa5831fcc938f9fd91b4cb902e
#
_cell.length_a   1.000
_cell.length_b   1.000
_cell.length_c   1.000
_cell.angle_alpha   90.00
_cell.angle_beta   90.00
_cell.angle_gamma   90.00
#
_symmetry.space_group_name_H-M   'P 1'
#
loop_
_entity.id
_entity.type
_entity.pdbx_description
1 polymer ?
#
loop_
_entity_poly.entity_id
_entity_poly.type
_entity_poly.pdbx_seq_one_letter_code
_entity_poly.pdbx_strand_id
1 'polypeptide(L)'
;MQTLIQGAGAFIWPLGFCSFLALFLIIERALALRVSKVAPESVVKSVLTGQPELVGAADGESVAGRLVQRWKDGASGEVLKAWARHELIRLQRGLHLLDSIVAGAPLLGLLGTVAGRAALFPEQGLPDTVTLTRGVGLALSTTMIGLCVAIPSLLATNWLARRLEILSSRLDVLVEALEARRR
;
A
#
# COMPACT_ATOMS: atom_id res chain seq x y z
N MET A 1 -24.45 -2.20 -16.16
CA MET A 1 -23.90 -1.45 -15.03
C MET A 1 -24.97 -1.05 -14.00
N GLN A 2 -26.07 -0.42 -14.38
CA GLN A 2 -27.10 -0.02 -13.42
C GLN A 2 -27.70 -1.18 -12.61
N THR A 3 -27.86 -2.35 -13.21
CA THR A 3 -28.36 -3.56 -12.53
C THR A 3 -27.42 -4.10 -11.47
N LEU A 4 -26.10 -4.00 -11.68
CA LEU A 4 -25.09 -4.39 -10.69
C LEU A 4 -25.08 -3.46 -9.48
N ILE A 5 -25.25 -2.16 -9.73
CA ILE A 5 -25.30 -1.13 -8.68
C ILE A 5 -26.55 -1.26 -7.82
N GLN A 6 -27.70 -1.53 -8.45
CA GLN A 6 -28.96 -1.74 -7.72
C GLN A 6 -28.95 -3.05 -6.90
N GLY A 7 -28.19 -4.06 -7.36
CA GLY A 7 -28.08 -5.35 -6.67
C GLY A 7 -27.15 -5.33 -5.45
N ALA A 8 -26.15 -4.47 -5.43
CA ALA A 8 -25.23 -4.36 -4.30
C ALA A 8 -25.86 -3.67 -3.08
N GLY A 9 -27.03 -3.01 -3.21
CA GLY A 9 -27.73 -2.36 -2.12
C GLY A 9 -26.85 -1.40 -1.34
N ALA A 10 -27.00 -1.37 0.00
CA ALA A 10 -26.23 -0.51 0.90
C ALA A 10 -24.72 -0.82 0.90
N PHE A 11 -24.30 -2.03 0.51
CA PHE A 11 -22.89 -2.44 0.50
C PHE A 11 -22.05 -1.80 -0.61
N ILE A 12 -22.67 -1.16 -1.59
CA ILE A 12 -21.94 -0.45 -2.63
C ILE A 12 -21.16 0.74 -2.07
N TRP A 13 -21.68 1.39 -1.04
CA TRP A 13 -21.03 2.54 -0.42
C TRP A 13 -19.70 2.18 0.27
N PRO A 14 -19.63 1.19 1.18
CA PRO A 14 -18.36 0.77 1.77
C PRO A 14 -17.39 0.19 0.73
N LEU A 15 -17.87 -0.55 -0.28
CA LEU A 15 -17.00 -1.06 -1.35
C LEU A 15 -16.46 0.07 -2.24
N GLY A 16 -17.30 1.07 -2.56
CA GLY A 16 -16.89 2.27 -3.29
C GLY A 16 -15.84 3.08 -2.51
N PHE A 17 -16.03 3.22 -1.21
CA PHE A 17 -15.05 3.86 -0.32
C PHE A 17 -13.73 3.08 -0.27
N CYS A 18 -13.76 1.75 -0.14
CA CYS A 18 -12.56 0.92 -0.21
C CYS A 18 -11.84 1.07 -1.55
N SER A 19 -12.57 1.11 -2.67
CA SER A 19 -11.99 1.31 -4.00
C SER A 19 -11.29 2.67 -4.13
N PHE A 20 -11.94 3.75 -3.69
CA PHE A 20 -11.37 5.09 -3.70
C PHE A 20 -10.12 5.17 -2.80
N LEU A 21 -10.22 4.64 -1.59
CA LEU A 21 -9.11 4.65 -0.64
C LEU A 21 -7.92 3.82 -1.15
N ALA A 22 -8.18 2.64 -1.75
CA ALA A 22 -7.14 1.83 -2.36
C ALA A 22 -6.41 2.58 -3.47
N LEU A 23 -7.15 3.19 -4.40
CA LEU A 23 -6.56 3.97 -5.49
C LEU A 23 -5.73 5.14 -4.97
N PHE A 24 -6.26 5.88 -4.00
CA PHE A 24 -5.55 6.99 -3.35
C PHE A 24 -4.24 6.52 -2.72
N LEU A 25 -4.28 5.45 -1.92
CA LEU A 25 -3.10 4.88 -1.25
C LEU A 25 -2.07 4.35 -2.26
N ILE A 26 -2.51 3.69 -3.34
CA ILE A 26 -1.61 3.21 -4.40
C ILE A 26 -0.85 4.36 -5.02
N ILE A 27 -1.54 5.43 -5.42
CA ILE A 27 -0.92 6.60 -6.05
C ILE A 27 0.02 7.30 -5.06
N GLU A 28 -0.44 7.56 -3.85
CA GLU A 28 0.34 8.23 -2.81
C GLU A 28 1.62 7.45 -2.49
N ARG A 29 1.53 6.13 -2.30
CA ARG A 29 2.68 5.28 -2.01
C ARG A 29 3.61 5.11 -3.20
N ALA A 30 3.08 5.00 -4.43
CA ALA A 30 3.90 4.98 -5.63
C ALA A 30 4.74 6.24 -5.80
N LEU A 31 4.20 7.40 -5.40
CA LEU A 31 4.92 8.67 -5.41
C LEU A 31 5.92 8.80 -4.25
N ALA A 32 5.57 8.30 -3.06
CA ALA A 32 6.44 8.32 -1.89
C ALA A 32 7.65 7.38 -2.03
N LEU A 33 7.45 6.19 -2.61
CA LEU A 33 8.48 5.17 -2.84
C LEU A 33 9.27 5.37 -4.15
N ARG A 34 9.27 6.58 -4.70
CA ARG A 34 10.16 6.89 -5.84
C ARG A 34 11.62 6.86 -5.40
N VAL A 35 12.46 6.23 -6.21
CA VAL A 35 13.92 6.16 -5.99
C VAL A 35 14.51 7.54 -5.76
N SER A 36 14.08 8.55 -6.52
CA SER A 36 14.53 9.94 -6.38
C SER A 36 14.23 10.56 -5.02
N LYS A 37 13.17 10.11 -4.32
CA LYS A 37 12.80 10.62 -3.00
C LYS A 37 13.44 9.84 -1.85
N VAL A 38 13.73 8.57 -2.03
CA VAL A 38 14.25 7.73 -0.95
C VAL A 38 15.76 7.56 -1.05
N ALA A 39 16.26 7.06 -2.18
CA ALA A 39 17.68 6.81 -2.40
C ALA A 39 18.09 7.17 -3.84
N PRO A 40 18.29 8.47 -4.15
CA PRO A 40 18.75 8.91 -5.47
C PRO A 40 20.08 8.25 -5.83
N GLU A 41 20.25 7.91 -7.09
CA GLU A 41 21.46 7.26 -7.58
C GLU A 41 22.71 8.17 -7.42
N SER A 42 22.53 9.49 -7.52
CA SER A 42 23.58 10.47 -7.25
C SER A 42 24.19 10.30 -5.85
N VAL A 43 23.33 10.23 -4.82
CA VAL A 43 23.74 10.08 -3.42
C VAL A 43 24.40 8.72 -3.20
N VAL A 44 23.78 7.65 -3.70
CA VAL A 44 24.30 6.28 -3.57
C VAL A 44 25.68 6.20 -4.21
N LYS A 45 25.84 6.71 -5.42
CA LYS A 45 27.11 6.68 -6.15
C LYS A 45 28.19 7.51 -5.42
N SER A 46 27.88 8.72 -4.96
CA SER A 46 28.82 9.57 -4.22
C SER A 46 29.35 8.89 -2.95
N VAL A 47 28.47 8.22 -2.21
CA VAL A 47 28.89 7.48 -1.00
C VAL A 47 29.76 6.26 -1.37
N LEU A 48 29.37 5.46 -2.37
CA LEU A 48 30.09 4.26 -2.78
C LEU A 48 31.45 4.58 -3.41
N THR A 49 31.54 5.69 -4.20
CA THR A 49 32.82 6.14 -4.78
C THR A 49 33.72 6.83 -3.78
N GLY A 50 33.26 7.01 -2.58
CA GLY A 50 34.09 7.53 -1.55
C GLY A 50 34.08 9.03 -1.35
N GLN A 51 33.09 9.69 -1.83
CA GLN A 51 32.96 11.14 -1.78
C GLN A 51 31.61 11.58 -1.18
N PRO A 52 31.28 11.15 0.07
CA PRO A 52 30.04 11.55 0.73
C PRO A 52 29.93 13.06 0.92
N GLU A 53 31.07 13.77 0.90
CA GLU A 53 31.13 15.22 0.99
C GLU A 53 30.46 15.94 -0.20
N LEU A 54 30.42 15.28 -1.37
CA LEU A 54 29.76 15.83 -2.57
C LEU A 54 28.23 15.82 -2.47
N VAL A 55 27.65 15.10 -1.52
CA VAL A 55 26.20 15.12 -1.27
C VAL A 55 25.82 16.49 -0.72
N GLY A 56 25.16 17.30 -1.55
CA GLY A 56 24.82 18.68 -1.24
C GLY A 56 23.49 18.85 -0.51
N ALA A 57 23.17 20.10 -0.18
CA ALA A 57 21.89 20.44 0.46
C ALA A 57 20.67 20.09 -0.40
N ALA A 58 20.79 20.11 -1.72
CA ALA A 58 19.74 19.72 -2.66
C ALA A 58 19.32 18.24 -2.53
N ASP A 59 20.25 17.36 -2.13
CA ASP A 59 19.98 15.95 -1.89
C ASP A 59 19.31 15.69 -0.52
N GLY A 60 19.28 16.70 0.35
CA GLY A 60 18.73 16.65 1.72
C GLY A 60 17.22 16.40 1.78
N GLU A 61 16.48 16.55 0.67
CA GLU A 61 15.07 16.17 0.58
C GLU A 61 14.88 14.65 0.56
N SER A 62 15.88 13.88 0.13
CA SER A 62 15.83 12.43 0.08
C SER A 62 16.18 11.79 1.44
N VAL A 63 15.70 10.56 1.67
CA VAL A 63 16.05 9.81 2.89
C VAL A 63 17.55 9.54 2.94
N ALA A 64 18.15 9.13 1.83
CA ALA A 64 19.58 8.89 1.71
C ALA A 64 20.42 10.16 1.96
N GLY A 65 19.99 11.31 1.43
CA GLY A 65 20.67 12.58 1.67
C GLY A 65 20.65 13.00 3.13
N ARG A 66 19.49 12.86 3.80
CA ARG A 66 19.39 13.10 5.26
C ARG A 66 20.25 12.13 6.08
N LEU A 67 20.40 10.88 5.62
CA LEU A 67 21.29 9.92 6.26
C LEU A 67 22.75 10.37 6.19
N VAL A 68 23.20 10.82 5.02
CA VAL A 68 24.57 11.35 4.82
C VAL A 68 24.78 12.61 5.66
N GLN A 69 23.80 13.50 5.73
CA GLN A 69 23.89 14.69 6.56
C GLN A 69 24.09 14.35 8.05
N ARG A 70 23.31 13.40 8.58
CA ARG A 70 23.48 12.92 9.97
C ARG A 70 24.85 12.30 10.21
N TRP A 71 25.39 11.60 9.22
CA TRP A 71 26.75 11.09 9.29
C TRP A 71 27.79 12.22 9.37
N LYS A 72 27.63 13.29 8.57
CA LYS A 72 28.47 14.50 8.65
C LYS A 72 28.38 15.19 10.00
N ASP A 73 27.19 15.23 10.60
CA ASP A 73 26.93 15.79 11.93
C ASP A 73 27.52 14.94 13.08
N GLY A 74 28.18 13.82 12.75
CA GLY A 74 28.86 12.99 13.75
C GLY A 74 28.05 11.81 14.30
N ALA A 75 26.86 11.48 13.77
CA ALA A 75 26.07 10.35 14.24
C ALA A 75 26.81 9.02 14.10
N SER A 76 26.79 8.17 15.13
CA SER A 76 27.38 6.82 15.08
C SER A 76 26.63 5.91 14.13
N GLY A 77 27.27 4.83 13.65
CA GLY A 77 26.66 3.86 12.76
C GLY A 77 25.38 3.23 13.32
N GLU A 78 25.34 2.96 14.62
CA GLU A 78 24.15 2.45 15.31
C GLU A 78 22.98 3.44 15.24
N VAL A 79 23.25 4.73 15.40
CA VAL A 79 22.24 5.80 15.29
C VAL A 79 21.74 5.91 13.85
N LEU A 80 22.64 5.78 12.86
CA LEU A 80 22.27 5.80 11.44
C LEU A 80 21.37 4.61 11.09
N LYS A 81 21.70 3.40 11.56
CA LYS A 81 20.87 2.18 11.37
C LYS A 81 19.50 2.34 12.00
N ALA A 82 19.44 2.81 13.24
CA ALA A 82 18.18 3.04 13.95
C ALA A 82 17.30 4.07 13.23
N TRP A 83 17.90 5.15 12.75
CA TRP A 83 17.18 6.19 12.01
C TRP A 83 16.69 5.69 10.65
N ALA A 84 17.54 4.98 9.87
CA ALA A 84 17.14 4.39 8.59
C ALA A 84 15.96 3.43 8.75
N ARG A 85 16.02 2.55 9.78
CA ARG A 85 14.94 1.64 10.13
C ARG A 85 13.65 2.36 10.49
N HIS A 86 13.72 3.45 11.24
CA HIS A 86 12.57 4.27 11.58
C HIS A 86 11.90 4.87 10.34
N GLU A 87 12.68 5.42 9.40
CA GLU A 87 12.15 5.96 8.14
C GLU A 87 11.51 4.86 7.27
N LEU A 88 12.10 3.66 7.22
CA LEU A 88 11.51 2.52 6.51
C LEU A 88 10.15 2.10 7.10
N ILE A 89 10.03 2.03 8.43
CA ILE A 89 8.75 1.74 9.10
C ILE A 89 7.71 2.82 8.75
N ARG A 90 8.11 4.07 8.68
CA ARG A 90 7.23 5.17 8.27
C ARG A 90 6.74 5.01 6.82
N LEU A 91 7.60 4.60 5.92
CA LEU A 91 7.25 4.32 4.53
C LEU A 91 6.33 3.10 4.40
N GLN A 92 6.44 2.13 5.30
CA GLN A 92 5.65 0.89 5.30
C GLN A 92 4.20 1.08 5.77
N ARG A 93 3.90 2.09 6.59
CA ARG A 93 2.56 2.28 7.19
C ARG A 93 1.41 2.26 6.18
N GLY A 94 1.57 2.89 5.02
CA GLY A 94 0.52 2.92 4.00
C GLY A 94 0.27 1.58 3.32
N LEU A 95 1.27 0.68 3.29
CA LEU A 95 1.10 -0.67 2.73
C LEU A 95 0.19 -1.52 3.61
N HIS A 96 0.29 -1.42 4.94
CA HIS A 96 -0.58 -2.18 5.86
C HIS A 96 -2.07 -1.82 5.71
N LEU A 97 -2.37 -0.53 5.44
CA LEU A 97 -3.75 -0.11 5.14
C LEU A 97 -4.24 -0.73 3.83
N LEU A 98 -3.37 -0.78 2.82
CA LEU A 98 -3.70 -1.38 1.54
C LEU A 98 -3.93 -2.90 1.67
N ASP A 99 -3.11 -3.60 2.47
CA ASP A 99 -3.29 -5.02 2.81
C ASP A 99 -4.65 -5.26 3.47
N SER A 100 -5.06 -4.36 4.37
CA SER A 100 -6.37 -4.43 5.03
C SER A 100 -7.53 -4.32 4.02
N ILE A 101 -7.39 -3.47 2.98
CA ILE A 101 -8.39 -3.35 1.91
C ILE A 101 -8.40 -4.61 1.04
N VAL A 102 -7.23 -5.14 0.70
CA VAL A 102 -7.09 -6.39 -0.09
C VAL A 102 -7.82 -7.55 0.59
N ALA A 103 -7.66 -7.69 1.90
CA ALA A 103 -8.34 -8.73 2.67
C ALA A 103 -9.83 -8.41 2.92
N GLY A 104 -10.15 -7.14 3.21
CA GLY A 104 -11.50 -6.71 3.63
C GLY A 104 -12.50 -6.57 2.49
N ALA A 105 -12.08 -6.10 1.31
CA ALA A 105 -13.02 -5.86 0.21
C ALA A 105 -13.77 -7.13 -0.28
N PRO A 106 -13.13 -8.30 -0.43
CA PRO A 106 -13.83 -9.54 -0.75
C PRO A 106 -14.78 -9.99 0.36
N LEU A 107 -14.39 -9.79 1.64
CA LEU A 107 -15.23 -10.14 2.78
C LEU A 107 -16.48 -9.25 2.86
N LEU A 108 -16.34 -7.95 2.58
CA LEU A 108 -17.47 -7.02 2.45
C LEU A 108 -18.40 -7.44 1.29
N GLY A 109 -17.82 -7.87 0.17
CA GLY A 109 -18.59 -8.42 -0.95
C GLY A 109 -19.36 -9.67 -0.56
N LEU A 110 -18.72 -10.60 0.15
CA LEU A 110 -19.37 -11.82 0.66
C LEU A 110 -20.47 -11.47 1.67
N LEU A 111 -20.22 -10.54 2.60
CA LEU A 111 -21.22 -10.08 3.56
C LEU A 111 -22.45 -9.50 2.84
N GLY A 112 -22.25 -8.75 1.76
CA GLY A 112 -23.34 -8.24 0.92
C GLY A 112 -24.18 -9.38 0.30
N THR A 113 -23.56 -10.48 -0.12
CA THR A 113 -24.31 -11.64 -0.64
C THR A 113 -25.14 -12.33 0.43
N VAL A 114 -24.58 -12.49 1.63
CA VAL A 114 -25.29 -13.13 2.77
C VAL A 114 -26.47 -12.26 3.21
N ALA A 115 -26.25 -10.94 3.37
CA ALA A 115 -27.30 -10.01 3.74
C ALA A 115 -28.41 -9.93 2.68
N GLY A 116 -28.04 -9.90 1.39
CA GLY A 116 -29.00 -9.91 0.28
C GLY A 116 -29.85 -11.18 0.23
N ARG A 117 -29.26 -12.34 0.56
CA ARG A 117 -30.04 -13.60 0.68
C ARG A 117 -30.95 -13.62 1.89
N ALA A 118 -30.49 -13.16 3.03
CA ALA A 118 -31.33 -13.10 4.24
C ALA A 118 -32.61 -12.27 4.02
N ALA A 119 -32.52 -11.21 3.24
CA ALA A 119 -33.66 -10.34 2.89
C ALA A 119 -34.67 -11.00 1.94
N LEU A 120 -34.34 -12.13 1.30
CA LEU A 120 -35.24 -12.87 0.39
C LEU A 120 -36.13 -13.86 1.10
N PHE A 121 -35.93 -14.17 2.37
CA PHE A 121 -36.75 -15.08 3.16
C PHE A 121 -37.68 -14.30 4.09
N PRO A 122 -38.86 -13.81 3.61
CA PRO A 122 -39.83 -13.18 4.48
C PRO A 122 -40.45 -14.24 5.42
N GLU A 123 -40.88 -13.78 6.59
CA GLU A 123 -41.50 -14.67 7.61
C GLU A 123 -42.80 -15.38 7.15
N GLN A 124 -43.36 -15.03 5.99
CA GLN A 124 -44.67 -15.44 5.55
C GLN A 124 -44.69 -16.39 4.33
N GLY A 125 -43.62 -17.13 4.04
CA GLY A 125 -43.63 -18.16 3.02
C GLY A 125 -42.43 -18.22 2.09
N LEU A 126 -42.36 -19.23 1.22
CA LEU A 126 -41.27 -19.37 0.25
C LEU A 126 -41.44 -18.36 -0.89
N PRO A 127 -40.38 -17.61 -1.25
CA PRO A 127 -40.41 -16.69 -2.40
C PRO A 127 -40.60 -17.47 -3.71
N ASP A 128 -41.20 -16.85 -4.71
CA ASP A 128 -41.33 -17.45 -6.03
C ASP A 128 -39.98 -17.66 -6.70
N THR A 129 -39.92 -18.59 -7.67
CA THR A 129 -38.65 -18.99 -8.33
C THR A 129 -37.98 -17.81 -9.05
N VAL A 130 -38.75 -16.85 -9.56
CA VAL A 130 -38.22 -15.68 -10.28
C VAL A 130 -37.56 -14.73 -9.31
N THR A 131 -38.17 -14.43 -8.17
CA THR A 131 -37.65 -13.60 -7.11
C THR A 131 -36.36 -14.19 -6.51
N LEU A 132 -36.34 -15.51 -6.28
CA LEU A 132 -35.17 -16.27 -5.84
C LEU A 132 -34.01 -16.14 -6.84
N THR A 133 -34.25 -16.41 -8.12
CA THR A 133 -33.22 -16.38 -9.16
C THR A 133 -32.60 -14.96 -9.29
N ARG A 134 -33.48 -13.94 -9.28
CA ARG A 134 -33.05 -12.54 -9.35
C ARG A 134 -32.21 -12.13 -8.13
N GLY A 135 -32.66 -12.53 -6.93
CA GLY A 135 -31.95 -12.22 -5.69
C GLY A 135 -30.59 -12.88 -5.58
N VAL A 136 -30.43 -14.12 -6.06
CA VAL A 136 -29.13 -14.81 -6.12
C VAL A 136 -28.20 -14.09 -7.09
N GLY A 137 -28.67 -13.69 -8.27
CA GLY A 137 -27.86 -12.95 -9.24
C GLY A 137 -27.36 -11.60 -8.69
N LEU A 138 -28.24 -10.88 -8.00
CA LEU A 138 -27.89 -9.60 -7.37
C LEU A 138 -26.89 -9.79 -6.22
N ALA A 139 -27.05 -10.82 -5.41
CA ALA A 139 -26.13 -11.14 -4.33
C ALA A 139 -24.71 -11.42 -4.86
N LEU A 140 -24.55 -12.21 -5.92
CA LEU A 140 -23.25 -12.50 -6.53
C LEU A 140 -22.53 -11.24 -7.05
N SER A 141 -23.29 -10.21 -7.42
CA SER A 141 -22.73 -8.94 -7.92
C SER A 141 -21.87 -8.24 -6.87
N THR A 142 -22.22 -8.28 -5.59
CA THR A 142 -21.42 -7.64 -4.52
C THR A 142 -20.07 -8.30 -4.33
N THR A 143 -20.02 -9.62 -4.38
CA THR A 143 -18.74 -10.36 -4.32
C THR A 143 -17.86 -10.05 -5.54
N MET A 144 -18.44 -9.96 -6.73
CA MET A 144 -17.71 -9.59 -7.94
C MET A 144 -17.10 -8.20 -7.81
N ILE A 145 -17.85 -7.20 -7.30
CA ILE A 145 -17.34 -5.86 -7.06
C ILE A 145 -16.20 -5.88 -6.02
N GLY A 146 -16.37 -6.63 -4.92
CA GLY A 146 -15.32 -6.79 -3.90
C GLY A 146 -14.03 -7.36 -4.46
N LEU A 147 -14.10 -8.36 -5.32
CA LEU A 147 -12.97 -8.95 -6.01
C LEU A 147 -12.33 -7.98 -7.03
N CYS A 148 -13.14 -7.22 -7.76
CA CYS A 148 -12.65 -6.19 -8.67
C CYS A 148 -11.84 -5.09 -7.96
N VAL A 149 -12.14 -4.81 -6.70
CA VAL A 149 -11.33 -3.89 -5.87
C VAL A 149 -10.08 -4.59 -5.34
N ALA A 150 -10.23 -5.82 -4.84
CA ALA A 150 -9.14 -6.53 -4.15
C ALA A 150 -8.01 -6.96 -5.10
N ILE A 151 -8.30 -7.45 -6.30
CA ILE A 151 -7.29 -8.00 -7.21
C ILE A 151 -6.30 -6.93 -7.67
N PRO A 152 -6.71 -5.76 -8.20
CA PRO A 152 -5.78 -4.70 -8.56
C PRO A 152 -5.00 -4.17 -7.34
N SER A 153 -5.67 -4.07 -6.18
CA SER A 153 -5.04 -3.63 -4.93
C SER A 153 -3.95 -4.60 -4.49
N LEU A 154 -4.17 -5.91 -4.58
CA LEU A 154 -3.19 -6.95 -4.27
C LEU A 154 -1.95 -6.85 -5.17
N LEU A 155 -2.14 -6.69 -6.48
CA LEU A 155 -1.03 -6.54 -7.42
C LEU A 155 -0.20 -5.29 -7.12
N ALA A 156 -0.89 -4.17 -6.84
CA ALA A 156 -0.24 -2.92 -6.47
C ALA A 156 0.53 -3.04 -5.14
N THR A 157 -0.06 -3.68 -4.12
CA THR A 157 0.58 -3.91 -2.83
C THR A 157 1.86 -4.72 -2.98
N ASN A 158 1.82 -5.82 -3.71
CA ASN A 158 2.99 -6.67 -3.95
C ASN A 158 4.10 -5.90 -4.69
N TRP A 159 3.74 -5.09 -5.68
CA TRP A 159 4.70 -4.26 -6.40
C TRP A 159 5.33 -3.19 -5.50
N LEU A 160 4.54 -2.52 -4.66
CA LEU A 160 5.01 -1.51 -3.72
C LEU A 160 5.88 -2.13 -2.62
N ALA A 161 5.51 -3.29 -2.09
CA ALA A 161 6.29 -4.02 -1.10
C ALA A 161 7.68 -4.40 -1.64
N ARG A 162 7.73 -4.95 -2.86
CA ARG A 162 9.01 -5.25 -3.52
C ARG A 162 9.86 -4.00 -3.73
N ARG A 163 9.24 -2.89 -4.07
CA ARG A 163 9.94 -1.61 -4.25
C ARG A 163 10.52 -1.10 -2.94
N LEU A 164 9.76 -1.22 -1.85
CA LEU A 164 10.23 -0.86 -0.51
C LEU A 164 11.42 -1.73 -0.07
N GLU A 165 11.39 -3.02 -0.34
CA GLU A 165 12.49 -3.96 -0.05
C GLU A 165 13.78 -3.56 -0.77
N ILE A 166 13.71 -3.22 -2.06
CA ILE A 166 14.87 -2.73 -2.82
C ILE A 166 15.42 -1.43 -2.22
N LEU A 167 14.54 -0.51 -1.82
CA LEU A 167 14.95 0.76 -1.21
C LEU A 167 15.58 0.54 0.18
N SER A 168 15.06 -0.41 0.97
CA SER A 168 15.65 -0.82 2.24
C SER A 168 17.08 -1.33 2.05
N SER A 169 17.27 -2.26 1.12
CA SER A 169 18.60 -2.80 0.81
C SER A 169 19.59 -1.71 0.38
N ARG A 170 19.15 -0.72 -0.42
CA ARG A 170 20.01 0.41 -0.80
C ARG A 170 20.41 1.26 0.40
N LEU A 171 19.51 1.51 1.35
CA LEU A 171 19.82 2.26 2.56
C LEU A 171 20.77 1.50 3.48
N ASP A 172 20.63 0.18 3.58
CA ASP A 172 21.52 -0.66 4.38
C ASP A 172 22.95 -0.63 3.83
N VAL A 173 23.13 -0.74 2.51
CA VAL A 173 24.43 -0.61 1.84
C VAL A 173 25.05 0.78 2.09
N LEU A 174 24.24 1.85 2.06
CA LEU A 174 24.72 3.20 2.36
C LEU A 174 25.22 3.32 3.79
N VAL A 175 24.47 2.77 4.76
CA VAL A 175 24.87 2.79 6.17
C VAL A 175 26.19 2.06 6.38
N GLU A 176 26.34 0.86 5.79
CA GLU A 176 27.57 0.09 5.86
C GLU A 176 28.78 0.85 5.25
N ALA A 177 28.58 1.44 4.07
CA ALA A 177 29.64 2.22 3.42
C ALA A 177 30.07 3.44 4.24
N LEU A 178 29.12 4.12 4.90
CA LEU A 178 29.41 5.24 5.78
C LEU A 178 30.10 4.83 7.09
N GLU A 179 29.73 3.65 7.65
CA GLU A 179 30.39 3.09 8.83
C GLU A 179 31.84 2.69 8.56
N ALA A 180 32.08 2.02 7.42
CA ALA A 180 33.43 1.57 7.04
C ALA A 180 34.44 2.72 6.93
N ARG A 181 33.98 3.95 6.65
CA ARG A 181 34.82 5.15 6.53
C ARG A 181 35.16 5.83 7.85
N ARG A 182 34.48 5.47 8.90
CA ARG A 182 34.68 6.06 10.23
C ARG A 182 35.61 5.25 11.11
N ARG A 183 35.94 4.03 10.65
CA ARG A 183 36.96 3.15 11.24
C ARG A 183 38.34 3.45 10.66
#